data_48101c955cc880e842e87fa0582f2c94
#
_entry.id   48101c955cc880e842e87fa0582f2c94
#
_cell.length_a   1.000
_cell.length_b   1.000
_cell.length_c   1.000
_cell.angle_alpha   90.00
_cell.angle_beta   90.00
_cell.angle_gamma   90.00
#
_symmetry.space_group_name_H-M   'P 1'
#
loop_
_entity.id
_entity.type
_entity.pdbx_description
1 polymer ?
#
loop_
_entity_poly.entity_id
_entity_poly.type
_entity_poly.pdbx_seq_one_letter_code
_entity_poly.pdbx_strand_id
1 'polypeptide(L)'
;MYELKVMKRLHLLGLLLSPVLFVACDKDDNNKDVDLDQIQSRTYTGLNVLDLEYNDSGLAGKSVDVSPASGRNVNMSFYSKVNLGTLNAAFKDLPELDGPGVLPGTPKLDITVPVTRDGNDWDFDYTGETDFVTYRLEGDFDNNKFEGEFENVRLKNQTFAGGAWKPVASPSNPLADSQPFHIVWETKLPIQLPGTQYGIQDVLRILVNTPFIPVYNGTAEMSLTQVIANGLRTVGMAGDGCMPVTYLQTANGASQFITAPRCTFTYVPLSDNAIRLYANPTDILNLVLLNNTNRDPNIPDNPFGKASRAEEGTLLQLLEGIVKNMSPMLAEGLPMACVRQGDGMQLYLSSEVLVPLLKQVIVPVLSNPAMRGIVADLVQHNTSLAQYATAIMALYDALPQLLDQTTKIELGLNFTKVQ
;
A
#
# COMPACT_ATOMS: atom_id res chain seq x y z
N MET A 1 5.64 1.31 29.31
CA MET A 1 5.55 2.43 28.34
C MET A 1 4.18 3.16 28.38
N TYR A 2 3.05 2.45 28.55
CA TYR A 2 1.73 3.07 28.66
C TYR A 2 1.51 3.94 29.91
N GLU A 3 2.11 3.58 31.04
CA GLU A 3 1.94 4.33 32.29
C GLU A 3 2.68 5.68 32.35
N LEU A 4 3.79 5.83 31.61
CA LEU A 4 4.53 7.09 31.57
C LEU A 4 3.82 8.17 30.73
N LYS A 5 3.13 7.76 29.65
CA LYS A 5 2.36 8.69 28.80
C LYS A 5 1.13 9.28 29.53
N VAL A 6 0.50 8.47 30.40
CA VAL A 6 -0.65 8.92 31.21
C VAL A 6 -0.24 9.96 32.26
N MET A 7 0.97 9.85 32.81
CA MET A 7 1.47 10.84 33.80
C MET A 7 1.81 12.21 33.16
N LYS A 8 2.35 12.25 31.92
CA LYS A 8 2.58 13.53 31.21
C LYS A 8 1.27 14.27 30.90
N ARG A 9 0.19 13.58 30.59
CA ARG A 9 -1.14 14.20 30.35
C ARG A 9 -1.83 14.73 31.61
N LEU A 10 -1.50 14.22 32.80
CA LEU A 10 -2.10 14.70 34.06
C LEU A 10 -1.50 16.06 34.54
N HIS A 11 -0.30 16.40 34.11
CA HIS A 11 0.32 17.69 34.48
C HIS A 11 -0.28 18.88 33.71
N LEU A 12 -0.86 18.66 32.54
CA LEU A 12 -1.48 19.73 31.73
C LEU A 12 -2.89 20.14 32.22
N LEU A 13 -3.57 19.26 32.97
CA LEU A 13 -4.91 19.56 33.52
C LEU A 13 -4.88 20.36 34.83
N GLY A 14 -3.71 20.50 35.46
CA GLY A 14 -3.53 21.21 36.74
C GLY A 14 -3.39 22.73 36.62
N LEU A 15 -3.24 23.28 35.41
CA LEU A 15 -2.91 24.70 35.18
C LEU A 15 -4.11 25.61 34.85
N LEU A 16 -5.33 25.11 34.90
CA LEU A 16 -6.56 25.87 34.55
C LEU A 16 -7.37 26.44 35.73
N LEU A 17 -6.86 26.38 36.96
CA LEU A 17 -7.58 26.97 38.11
C LEU A 17 -6.59 27.71 39.04
N SER A 18 -6.22 28.93 38.68
CA SER A 18 -5.73 29.94 39.66
C SER A 18 -6.11 31.35 39.22
N PRO A 19 -6.63 32.16 40.14
CA PRO A 19 -7.14 33.47 39.81
C PRO A 19 -6.07 34.53 39.66
N VAL A 20 -6.32 35.41 38.76
CA VAL A 20 -5.70 36.69 38.46
C VAL A 20 -5.17 37.39 39.70
N LEU A 21 -3.88 37.66 39.74
CA LEU A 21 -3.27 38.80 40.46
C LEU A 21 -2.37 39.54 39.50
N PHE A 22 -2.80 40.71 39.10
CA PHE A 22 -1.97 41.70 38.43
C PHE A 22 -0.84 42.16 39.40
N VAL A 23 0.40 41.86 39.03
CA VAL A 23 1.55 42.65 39.46
C VAL A 23 2.28 43.06 38.19
N ALA A 24 2.21 44.36 37.93
CA ALA A 24 3.09 44.99 36.96
C ALA A 24 4.48 45.01 37.58
N CYS A 25 5.44 44.40 36.91
CA CYS A 25 6.86 44.70 37.11
C CYS A 25 7.64 44.41 35.83
N ASP A 26 8.28 45.47 35.43
CA ASP A 26 9.51 45.63 34.65
C ASP A 26 9.75 44.75 33.39
N LYS A 27 9.91 45.51 32.35
CA LYS A 27 10.65 45.14 31.14
C LYS A 27 12.08 44.73 31.49
N ASP A 28 12.33 43.46 31.53
CA ASP A 28 13.59 42.91 31.12
C ASP A 28 13.39 42.27 29.76
N ASP A 29 13.70 43.04 28.72
CA ASP A 29 13.91 42.57 27.36
C ASP A 29 15.19 41.69 27.34
N ASN A 30 15.13 40.54 27.98
CA ASN A 30 16.04 39.44 27.69
C ASN A 30 15.47 38.68 26.49
N ASN A 31 15.36 39.38 25.37
CA ASN A 31 15.27 38.80 24.06
C ASN A 31 16.63 38.18 23.75
N LYS A 32 16.95 37.04 24.42
CA LYS A 32 18.03 36.20 23.95
C LYS A 32 17.60 35.72 22.58
N ASP A 33 18.21 36.31 21.55
CA ASP A 33 18.13 35.74 20.21
C ASP A 33 18.39 34.25 20.36
N VAL A 34 17.39 33.45 19.98
CA VAL A 34 17.51 32.01 19.96
C VAL A 34 18.58 31.72 18.92
N ASP A 35 19.74 31.27 19.40
CA ASP A 35 20.88 30.98 18.55
C ASP A 35 20.62 29.75 17.71
N LEU A 36 19.98 29.95 16.54
CA LEU A 36 19.72 28.89 15.54
C LEU A 36 21.02 28.34 14.94
N ASP A 37 22.17 28.99 15.18
CA ASP A 37 23.48 28.49 14.76
C ASP A 37 23.82 27.14 15.42
N GLN A 38 23.05 26.72 16.43
CA GLN A 38 23.17 25.42 17.07
C GLN A 38 22.36 24.33 16.36
N ILE A 39 21.38 24.64 15.49
CA ILE A 39 20.68 23.68 14.69
C ILE A 39 21.54 23.33 13.48
N GLN A 40 22.00 22.09 13.44
CA GLN A 40 22.72 21.54 12.29
C GLN A 40 21.75 20.89 11.30
N SER A 41 22.01 21.07 10.00
CA SER A 41 21.28 20.33 8.98
C SER A 41 21.51 18.83 9.16
N ARG A 42 20.42 18.08 9.27
CA ARG A 42 20.48 16.66 9.58
C ARG A 42 19.30 15.89 9.00
N THR A 43 19.57 14.63 8.65
CA THR A 43 18.55 13.62 8.31
C THR A 43 18.33 12.69 9.50
N TYR A 44 17.08 12.55 9.91
CA TYR A 44 16.63 11.58 10.90
C TYR A 44 15.97 10.42 10.17
N THR A 45 16.44 9.20 10.44
CA THR A 45 15.90 7.98 9.83
C THR A 45 16.19 6.78 10.74
N GLY A 46 15.31 5.77 10.69
CA GLY A 46 15.42 4.55 11.49
C GLY A 46 14.78 4.66 12.87
N LEU A 47 14.35 3.54 13.42
CA LEU A 47 13.50 3.43 14.62
C LEU A 47 14.09 4.01 15.91
N ASN A 48 15.42 4.14 16.02
CA ASN A 48 16.07 4.66 17.22
C ASN A 48 16.35 6.17 17.14
N VAL A 49 16.17 6.78 15.98
CA VAL A 49 16.52 8.17 15.69
C VAL A 49 15.28 8.98 15.30
N LEU A 50 14.34 8.36 14.62
CA LEU A 50 13.08 8.93 14.18
C LEU A 50 11.91 8.19 14.82
N ASP A 51 11.14 8.90 15.64
CA ASP A 51 9.85 8.46 16.15
C ASP A 51 8.78 9.36 15.54
N LEU A 52 8.06 8.83 14.56
CA LEU A 52 7.03 9.56 13.83
C LEU A 52 5.71 8.85 13.94
N GLU A 53 4.68 9.56 14.36
CA GLU A 53 3.33 9.04 14.54
C GLU A 53 2.33 9.73 13.61
N TYR A 54 1.21 9.05 13.36
CA TYR A 54 0.08 9.51 12.58
C TYR A 54 -1.21 9.15 13.31
N ASN A 55 -1.87 10.15 13.89
CA ASN A 55 -3.06 9.94 14.72
C ASN A 55 -2.86 8.78 15.73
N ASP A 56 -1.90 8.89 16.63
CA ASP A 56 -1.52 7.90 17.66
C ASP A 56 -0.97 6.55 17.10
N SER A 57 -0.52 6.50 15.85
CA SER A 57 0.00 5.27 15.24
C SER A 57 1.37 5.49 14.61
N GLY A 58 2.36 4.71 15.01
CA GLY A 58 3.72 4.84 14.50
C GLY A 58 3.82 4.65 12.98
N LEU A 59 4.63 5.48 12.34
CA LEU A 59 4.96 5.41 10.92
C LEU A 59 6.35 4.82 10.72
N ALA A 60 6.44 3.66 10.08
CA ALA A 60 7.72 3.05 9.74
C ALA A 60 8.22 3.48 8.35
N GLY A 61 9.55 3.40 8.15
CA GLY A 61 10.18 3.62 6.83
C GLY A 61 10.12 5.05 6.33
N LYS A 62 10.05 6.04 7.25
CA LYS A 62 10.05 7.47 6.93
C LYS A 62 11.41 8.09 7.24
N SER A 63 11.64 9.27 6.67
CA SER A 63 12.80 10.10 6.93
C SER A 63 12.38 11.56 7.06
N VAL A 64 13.11 12.32 7.88
CA VAL A 64 12.93 13.75 8.07
C VAL A 64 14.26 14.45 7.91
N ASP A 65 14.35 15.39 6.97
CA ASP A 65 15.46 16.33 6.89
C ASP A 65 15.08 17.60 7.63
N VAL A 66 15.92 18.04 8.57
CA VAL A 66 15.78 19.31 9.27
C VAL A 66 16.94 20.20 8.92
N SER A 67 16.68 21.48 8.65
CA SER A 67 17.71 22.49 8.41
C SER A 67 17.30 23.86 8.93
N PRO A 68 18.23 24.69 9.36
CA PRO A 68 17.95 26.07 9.79
C PRO A 68 17.23 26.86 8.67
N ALA A 69 16.30 27.72 9.08
CA ALA A 69 15.65 28.70 8.22
C ALA A 69 15.82 30.11 8.81
N SER A 70 15.26 31.13 8.18
CA SER A 70 15.36 32.50 8.70
C SER A 70 14.51 32.73 9.97
N GLY A 71 14.99 33.54 10.89
CA GLY A 71 14.30 33.86 12.15
C GLY A 71 14.33 32.64 13.10
N ARG A 72 13.20 32.36 13.75
CA ARG A 72 13.04 31.20 14.66
C ARG A 72 12.34 30.05 13.96
N ASN A 73 12.77 29.73 12.73
CA ASN A 73 12.14 28.68 11.95
C ASN A 73 13.15 27.64 11.51
N VAL A 74 12.65 26.43 11.24
CA VAL A 74 13.38 25.34 10.58
C VAL A 74 12.62 24.88 9.36
N ASN A 75 13.34 24.45 8.34
CA ASN A 75 12.77 23.71 7.24
C ASN A 75 12.77 22.23 7.61
N MET A 76 11.63 21.58 7.40
CA MET A 76 11.46 20.14 7.57
C MET A 76 10.97 19.53 6.26
N SER A 77 11.62 18.45 5.83
CA SER A 77 11.23 17.67 4.66
C SER A 77 10.93 16.25 5.09
N PHE A 78 9.67 15.82 4.95
CA PHE A 78 9.23 14.46 5.27
C PHE A 78 9.06 13.67 4.00
N TYR A 79 9.67 12.47 3.93
CA TYR A 79 9.61 11.61 2.76
C TYR A 79 9.81 10.14 3.16
N SER A 80 9.70 9.24 2.18
CA SER A 80 9.95 7.82 2.37
C SER A 80 10.85 7.30 1.26
N LYS A 81 11.84 6.50 1.64
CA LYS A 81 12.68 5.73 0.73
C LYS A 81 12.50 4.24 1.00
N VAL A 82 12.38 3.47 -0.04
CA VAL A 82 12.20 2.02 0.04
C VAL A 82 13.44 1.34 -0.53
N ASN A 83 14.19 0.69 0.35
CA ASN A 83 15.32 -0.15 -0.06
C ASN A 83 14.84 -1.61 -0.09
N LEU A 84 14.53 -2.10 -1.27
CA LEU A 84 14.05 -3.47 -1.44
C LEU A 84 15.11 -4.52 -1.10
N GLY A 85 16.40 -4.18 -1.20
CA GLY A 85 17.50 -5.06 -0.81
C GLY A 85 17.54 -5.39 0.69
N THR A 86 17.03 -4.50 1.54
CA THR A 86 16.90 -4.78 2.98
C THR A 86 15.78 -5.77 3.28
N LEU A 87 14.78 -5.86 2.39
CA LEU A 87 13.63 -6.75 2.53
C LEU A 87 13.91 -8.13 1.93
N ASN A 88 14.65 -8.17 0.83
CA ASN A 88 15.09 -9.41 0.21
C ASN A 88 16.45 -9.20 -0.49
N ALA A 89 17.43 -10.01 -0.13
CA ALA A 89 18.79 -9.94 -0.70
C ALA A 89 18.84 -10.09 -2.23
N ALA A 90 17.80 -10.67 -2.84
CA ALA A 90 17.64 -10.76 -4.28
C ALA A 90 17.51 -9.39 -4.98
N PHE A 91 17.07 -8.37 -4.25
CA PHE A 91 16.86 -7.00 -4.74
C PHE A 91 17.95 -6.01 -4.28
N LYS A 92 19.06 -6.52 -3.75
CA LYS A 92 20.16 -5.70 -3.18
C LYS A 92 20.79 -4.69 -4.16
N ASP A 93 20.72 -4.99 -5.45
CA ASP A 93 21.31 -4.18 -6.52
C ASP A 93 20.29 -3.19 -7.13
N LEU A 94 19.03 -3.18 -6.65
CA LEU A 94 18.07 -2.18 -7.06
C LEU A 94 18.34 -0.84 -6.36
N PRO A 95 18.17 0.29 -7.07
CA PRO A 95 18.22 1.61 -6.43
C PRO A 95 17.12 1.74 -5.40
N GLU A 96 17.34 2.61 -4.41
CA GLU A 96 16.26 3.04 -3.53
C GLU A 96 15.14 3.69 -4.33
N LEU A 97 13.92 3.36 -3.98
CA LEU A 97 12.71 3.86 -4.60
C LEU A 97 12.06 4.92 -3.70
N ASP A 98 11.43 5.93 -4.31
CA ASP A 98 10.54 6.81 -3.57
C ASP A 98 9.30 6.03 -3.13
N GLY A 99 8.97 6.14 -1.86
CA GLY A 99 7.76 5.55 -1.29
C GLY A 99 6.65 6.58 -1.10
N PRO A 100 5.47 6.15 -0.62
CA PRO A 100 4.40 7.07 -0.23
C PRO A 100 4.87 7.97 0.91
N GLY A 101 4.50 9.25 0.86
CA GLY A 101 4.85 10.22 1.88
C GLY A 101 4.22 9.93 3.25
N VAL A 102 4.37 10.87 4.17
CA VAL A 102 3.81 10.78 5.53
C VAL A 102 2.32 11.13 5.56
N LEU A 103 1.87 11.97 4.64
CA LEU A 103 0.46 12.37 4.51
C LEU A 103 -0.14 11.82 3.20
N PRO A 104 -1.42 11.40 3.21
CA PRO A 104 -2.09 10.92 2.01
C PRO A 104 -1.99 11.94 0.86
N GLY A 105 -1.61 11.47 -0.32
CA GLY A 105 -1.50 12.30 -1.51
C GLY A 105 -0.25 13.18 -1.60
N THR A 106 0.65 13.13 -0.63
CA THR A 106 1.81 14.02 -0.54
C THR A 106 3.09 13.18 -0.46
N PRO A 107 3.72 12.84 -1.60
CA PRO A 107 4.93 12.01 -1.63
C PRO A 107 6.10 12.60 -0.83
N LYS A 108 6.24 13.93 -0.87
CA LYS A 108 7.19 14.70 -0.07
C LYS A 108 6.49 15.91 0.53
N LEU A 109 6.64 16.11 1.83
CA LEU A 109 6.09 17.26 2.54
C LEU A 109 7.26 18.17 2.94
N ASP A 110 7.34 19.34 2.32
CA ASP A 110 8.31 20.39 2.67
C ASP A 110 7.56 21.52 3.39
N ILE A 111 7.96 21.82 4.63
CA ILE A 111 7.35 22.86 5.47
C ILE A 111 8.42 23.67 6.18
N THR A 112 8.07 24.89 6.54
CA THR A 112 8.88 25.75 7.42
C THR A 112 8.11 25.98 8.71
N VAL A 113 8.70 25.59 9.83
CA VAL A 113 8.03 25.49 11.13
C VAL A 113 8.73 26.39 12.14
N PRO A 114 7.99 27.20 12.93
CA PRO A 114 8.56 27.93 14.05
C PRO A 114 8.97 26.93 15.15
N VAL A 115 10.11 27.19 15.77
CA VAL A 115 10.62 26.39 16.88
C VAL A 115 10.88 27.23 18.12
N THR A 116 10.72 26.60 19.28
CA THR A 116 11.10 27.15 20.60
C THR A 116 12.09 26.19 21.24
N ARG A 117 13.05 26.77 21.98
CA ARG A 117 14.06 25.95 22.65
C ARG A 117 13.61 25.63 24.08
N ASP A 118 13.61 24.32 24.42
CA ASP A 118 13.49 23.84 25.78
C ASP A 118 14.70 22.96 26.15
N GLY A 119 15.60 23.53 26.95
CA GLY A 119 16.86 22.87 27.31
C GLY A 119 17.77 22.61 26.11
N ASN A 120 17.91 21.33 25.74
CA ASN A 120 18.65 20.86 24.57
C ASN A 120 17.78 20.59 23.36
N ASP A 121 16.47 20.58 23.55
CA ASP A 121 15.48 20.19 22.56
C ASP A 121 14.87 21.43 21.88
N TRP A 122 14.33 21.22 20.69
CA TRP A 122 13.65 22.22 19.89
C TRP A 122 12.21 21.76 19.68
N ASP A 123 11.28 22.40 20.41
CA ASP A 123 9.86 22.10 20.32
C ASP A 123 9.22 22.79 19.13
N PHE A 124 8.25 22.14 18.53
CA PHE A 124 7.42 22.69 17.46
C PHE A 124 5.96 22.30 17.60
N ASP A 125 5.08 23.22 17.17
CA ASP A 125 3.65 23.04 17.04
C ASP A 125 3.20 23.80 15.79
N TYR A 126 2.72 23.08 14.79
CA TYR A 126 2.41 23.63 13.49
C TYR A 126 1.11 23.06 12.96
N THR A 127 0.20 23.95 12.53
CA THR A 127 -1.01 23.57 11.80
C THR A 127 -0.81 23.87 10.32
N GLY A 128 -1.02 22.86 9.48
CA GLY A 128 -0.81 22.96 8.05
C GLY A 128 -1.88 22.27 7.23
N GLU A 129 -1.73 22.43 5.94
CA GLU A 129 -2.56 21.75 4.97
C GLU A 129 -1.78 21.40 3.70
N THR A 130 -2.22 20.37 3.01
CA THR A 130 -1.79 20.00 1.65
C THR A 130 -2.98 20.17 0.70
N ASP A 131 -2.83 19.79 -0.55
CA ASP A 131 -3.96 19.77 -1.48
C ASP A 131 -5.08 18.83 -1.00
N PHE A 132 -4.75 17.80 -0.23
CA PHE A 132 -5.68 16.72 0.11
C PHE A 132 -6.09 16.68 1.59
N VAL A 133 -5.25 17.11 2.51
CA VAL A 133 -5.50 17.00 3.96
C VAL A 133 -5.21 18.29 4.71
N THR A 134 -5.87 18.43 5.87
CA THR A 134 -5.46 19.33 6.95
C THR A 134 -4.84 18.50 8.06
N TYR A 135 -3.89 19.06 8.82
CA TYR A 135 -3.19 18.37 9.89
C TYR A 135 -2.62 19.35 10.91
N ARG A 136 -2.29 18.84 12.09
CA ARG A 136 -1.39 19.47 13.06
C ARG A 136 -0.15 18.60 13.19
N LEU A 137 1.01 19.19 13.23
CA LEU A 137 2.28 18.53 13.50
C LEU A 137 2.85 19.10 14.78
N GLU A 138 3.02 18.28 15.79
CA GLU A 138 3.70 18.67 17.04
C GLU A 138 4.82 17.69 17.36
N GLY A 139 5.77 18.15 18.16
CA GLY A 139 6.89 17.33 18.60
C GLY A 139 8.11 18.12 18.98
N ASP A 140 9.23 17.43 19.07
CA ASP A 140 10.53 17.97 19.39
C ASP A 140 11.66 17.25 18.64
N PHE A 141 12.81 17.89 18.59
CA PHE A 141 14.03 17.27 18.08
C PHE A 141 15.28 17.84 18.76
N ASP A 142 16.30 17.02 18.82
CA ASP A 142 17.65 17.39 19.21
C ASP A 142 18.67 16.95 18.14
N ASN A 143 19.96 16.99 18.46
CA ASN A 143 21.00 16.52 17.55
C ASN A 143 21.02 14.99 17.38
N ASN A 144 20.22 14.20 18.11
CA ASN A 144 20.27 12.74 18.10
C ASN A 144 18.93 12.11 17.68
N LYS A 145 17.82 12.76 18.03
CA LYS A 145 16.46 12.20 17.86
C LYS A 145 15.50 13.25 17.34
N PHE A 146 14.52 12.79 16.59
CA PHE A 146 13.33 13.51 16.18
C PHE A 146 12.10 12.76 16.65
N GLU A 147 11.22 13.40 17.39
CA GLU A 147 9.92 12.90 17.80
C GLU A 147 8.84 13.82 17.23
N GLY A 148 7.87 13.26 16.51
CA GLY A 148 6.83 14.07 15.91
C GLY A 148 5.55 13.29 15.68
N GLU A 149 4.42 13.96 15.80
CA GLU A 149 3.11 13.39 15.52
C GLU A 149 2.29 14.26 14.58
N PHE A 150 1.79 13.66 13.51
CA PHE A 150 0.75 14.24 12.69
C PHE A 150 -0.61 13.95 13.32
N GLU A 151 -1.16 14.94 13.99
CA GLU A 151 -2.47 14.87 14.65
C GLU A 151 -3.58 15.48 13.80
N ASN A 152 -4.82 15.09 14.14
CA ASN A 152 -6.03 15.67 13.55
C ASN A 152 -6.01 15.65 12.02
N VAL A 153 -5.30 14.67 11.43
CA VAL A 153 -5.23 14.53 9.98
C VAL A 153 -6.62 14.23 9.45
N ARG A 154 -7.06 15.04 8.48
CA ARG A 154 -8.39 14.94 7.89
C ARG A 154 -8.35 15.24 6.41
N LEU A 155 -8.94 14.36 5.59
CA LEU A 155 -9.17 14.63 4.17
C LEU A 155 -10.07 15.86 3.99
N LYS A 156 -9.69 16.76 3.09
CA LYS A 156 -10.52 17.90 2.67
C LYS A 156 -11.78 17.45 1.93
N ASN A 157 -11.65 16.38 1.14
CA ASN A 157 -12.77 15.72 0.47
C ASN A 157 -13.12 14.42 1.20
N GLN A 158 -14.32 14.35 1.77
CA GLN A 158 -14.83 13.24 2.57
C GLN A 158 -15.78 12.31 1.80
N THR A 159 -15.88 12.42 0.46
CA THR A 159 -16.85 11.66 -0.36
C THR A 159 -16.81 10.17 -0.09
N PHE A 160 -15.62 9.59 0.08
CA PHE A 160 -15.47 8.16 0.35
C PHE A 160 -15.28 7.82 1.83
N ALA A 161 -15.24 8.80 2.72
CA ALA A 161 -15.01 8.54 4.13
C ALA A 161 -16.16 7.76 4.78
N GLY A 162 -15.81 6.84 5.65
CA GLY A 162 -16.74 6.02 6.43
C GLY A 162 -17.16 4.72 5.75
N GLY A 163 -17.58 3.79 6.57
CA GLY A 163 -18.00 2.44 6.19
C GLY A 163 -16.86 1.42 6.18
N ALA A 164 -17.26 0.19 6.37
CA ALA A 164 -16.44 -1.00 6.18
C ALA A 164 -17.08 -1.85 5.08
N TRP A 165 -16.23 -2.44 4.26
CA TRP A 165 -16.62 -3.16 3.06
C TRP A 165 -15.99 -4.55 3.09
N LYS A 166 -16.74 -5.58 2.73
CA LYS A 166 -16.23 -6.95 2.59
C LYS A 166 -16.32 -7.41 1.14
N PRO A 167 -15.41 -8.26 0.66
CA PRO A 167 -15.51 -8.82 -0.68
C PRO A 167 -16.85 -9.55 -0.88
N VAL A 168 -17.38 -9.47 -2.08
CA VAL A 168 -18.54 -10.28 -2.48
C VAL A 168 -18.13 -11.75 -2.45
N ALA A 169 -19.06 -12.64 -2.09
CA ALA A 169 -18.78 -14.08 -1.99
C ALA A 169 -18.30 -14.68 -3.32
N SER A 170 -17.38 -15.64 -3.23
CA SER A 170 -16.90 -16.40 -4.39
C SER A 170 -17.99 -17.32 -4.95
N PRO A 171 -18.15 -17.44 -6.28
CA PRO A 171 -19.05 -18.38 -6.90
C PRO A 171 -18.53 -19.81 -6.79
N SER A 172 -19.43 -20.78 -6.93
CA SER A 172 -19.10 -22.21 -6.95
C SER A 172 -18.81 -22.75 -8.36
N ASN A 173 -19.14 -22.00 -9.41
CA ASN A 173 -18.99 -22.42 -10.80
C ASN A 173 -17.88 -21.61 -11.50
N PRO A 174 -16.87 -22.24 -12.15
CA PRO A 174 -15.79 -21.55 -12.86
C PRO A 174 -16.25 -20.58 -13.96
N LEU A 175 -17.41 -20.84 -14.61
CA LEU A 175 -17.96 -19.97 -15.65
C LEU A 175 -18.96 -18.93 -15.12
N ALA A 176 -19.23 -18.92 -13.81
CA ALA A 176 -20.06 -17.88 -13.20
C ALA A 176 -19.35 -16.52 -13.23
N ASP A 177 -20.02 -15.48 -12.76
CA ASP A 177 -19.41 -14.18 -12.55
C ASP A 177 -18.14 -14.30 -11.71
N SER A 178 -17.14 -13.50 -12.03
CA SER A 178 -15.80 -13.56 -11.40
C SER A 178 -15.75 -13.02 -9.97
N GLN A 179 -16.91 -12.89 -9.28
CA GLN A 179 -16.98 -12.37 -7.91
C GLN A 179 -16.00 -13.09 -6.96
N PRO A 180 -15.28 -12.39 -6.11
CA PRO A 180 -15.32 -10.93 -5.85
C PRO A 180 -14.54 -10.06 -6.84
N PHE A 181 -13.94 -10.63 -7.89
CA PHE A 181 -13.23 -9.81 -8.87
C PHE A 181 -14.21 -9.02 -9.75
N HIS A 182 -13.84 -7.77 -10.01
CA HIS A 182 -14.37 -6.95 -11.09
C HIS A 182 -13.48 -7.14 -12.30
N ILE A 183 -13.94 -7.85 -13.33
CA ILE A 183 -13.18 -8.13 -14.56
C ILE A 183 -14.05 -7.76 -15.74
N VAL A 184 -13.61 -6.79 -16.54
CA VAL A 184 -14.20 -6.43 -17.82
C VAL A 184 -13.09 -6.39 -18.86
N TRP A 185 -13.27 -7.03 -19.99
CA TRP A 185 -12.39 -6.91 -21.14
C TRP A 185 -13.19 -6.94 -22.43
N GLU A 186 -13.23 -5.79 -23.12
CA GLU A 186 -13.94 -5.59 -24.38
C GLU A 186 -12.93 -5.27 -25.49
N THR A 187 -13.19 -5.79 -26.68
CA THR A 187 -12.37 -5.58 -27.87
C THR A 187 -13.21 -5.06 -29.03
N LYS A 188 -12.58 -4.37 -30.00
CA LYS A 188 -13.25 -3.78 -31.19
C LYS A 188 -14.06 -4.80 -31.98
N LEU A 189 -13.56 -6.02 -32.04
CA LEU A 189 -14.22 -7.15 -32.68
C LEU A 189 -14.31 -8.30 -31.68
N PRO A 190 -15.39 -9.10 -31.69
CA PRO A 190 -15.42 -10.32 -30.90
C PRO A 190 -14.25 -11.22 -31.28
N ILE A 191 -13.38 -11.50 -30.31
CA ILE A 191 -12.22 -12.36 -30.54
C ILE A 191 -12.53 -13.72 -29.95
N GLN A 192 -12.53 -14.72 -30.83
CA GLN A 192 -12.56 -16.10 -30.43
C GLN A 192 -11.11 -16.62 -30.37
N LEU A 193 -10.74 -17.15 -29.25
CA LEU A 193 -9.39 -17.67 -29.05
C LEU A 193 -9.21 -18.95 -29.90
N PRO A 194 -8.09 -19.06 -30.68
CA PRO A 194 -7.87 -20.19 -31.56
C PRO A 194 -7.92 -21.54 -30.82
N GLY A 195 -8.59 -22.55 -31.42
CA GLY A 195 -8.65 -23.90 -30.85
C GLY A 195 -9.56 -24.04 -29.62
N THR A 196 -10.39 -23.05 -29.30
CA THR A 196 -11.29 -23.08 -28.16
C THR A 196 -12.65 -22.47 -28.50
N GLN A 197 -13.68 -22.87 -27.75
CA GLN A 197 -14.99 -22.24 -27.79
C GLN A 197 -15.16 -21.05 -26.86
N TYR A 198 -14.13 -20.75 -26.05
CA TYR A 198 -14.17 -19.71 -25.02
C TYR A 198 -13.74 -18.35 -25.58
N GLY A 199 -14.44 -17.30 -25.19
CA GLY A 199 -14.00 -15.92 -25.36
C GLY A 199 -13.02 -15.50 -24.27
N ILE A 200 -12.44 -14.28 -24.41
CA ILE A 200 -11.48 -13.72 -23.44
C ILE A 200 -12.05 -13.71 -22.02
N GLN A 201 -13.30 -13.22 -21.90
CA GLN A 201 -13.98 -13.10 -20.61
C GLN A 201 -14.17 -14.45 -19.92
N ASP A 202 -14.49 -15.50 -20.71
CA ASP A 202 -14.68 -16.85 -20.18
C ASP A 202 -13.36 -17.42 -19.65
N VAL A 203 -12.25 -17.24 -20.38
CA VAL A 203 -10.92 -17.71 -19.93
C VAL A 203 -10.50 -16.98 -18.67
N LEU A 204 -10.74 -15.68 -18.56
CA LEU A 204 -10.43 -14.93 -17.33
C LEU A 204 -11.28 -15.41 -16.15
N ARG A 205 -12.57 -15.69 -16.36
CA ARG A 205 -13.43 -16.31 -15.32
C ARG A 205 -12.91 -17.67 -14.89
N ILE A 206 -12.55 -18.51 -15.85
CA ILE A 206 -11.94 -19.82 -15.58
C ILE A 206 -10.69 -19.67 -14.73
N LEU A 207 -9.78 -18.78 -15.10
CA LEU A 207 -8.53 -18.57 -14.37
C LEU A 207 -8.75 -18.14 -12.91
N VAL A 208 -9.69 -17.24 -12.67
CA VAL A 208 -9.91 -16.72 -11.29
C VAL A 208 -10.80 -17.64 -10.43
N ASN A 209 -11.66 -18.44 -11.05
CA ASN A 209 -12.63 -19.31 -10.35
C ASN A 209 -12.17 -20.77 -10.22
N THR A 210 -11.20 -21.23 -11.03
CA THR A 210 -10.72 -22.61 -10.93
C THR A 210 -9.77 -22.76 -9.76
N PRO A 211 -9.94 -23.76 -8.88
CA PRO A 211 -9.00 -24.04 -7.79
C PRO A 211 -7.65 -24.53 -8.35
N PHE A 212 -6.57 -23.87 -7.97
CA PHE A 212 -5.20 -24.27 -8.30
C PHE A 212 -4.16 -23.80 -7.27
N ILE A 213 -4.58 -23.09 -6.24
CA ILE A 213 -3.72 -22.57 -5.18
C ILE A 213 -3.78 -23.55 -4.01
N PRO A 214 -2.68 -24.22 -3.64
CA PRO A 214 -2.66 -25.16 -2.51
C PRO A 214 -3.01 -24.47 -1.20
N VAL A 215 -3.89 -25.11 -0.43
CA VAL A 215 -4.20 -24.68 0.94
C VAL A 215 -3.17 -25.25 1.90
N TYR A 216 -2.71 -24.44 2.84
CA TYR A 216 -1.82 -24.88 3.89
C TYR A 216 -2.40 -26.10 4.65
N ASN A 217 -1.59 -27.15 4.81
CA ASN A 217 -1.93 -28.43 5.46
C ASN A 217 -2.97 -29.32 4.79
N GLY A 218 -3.25 -29.16 3.48
CA GLY A 218 -4.27 -29.96 2.84
C GLY A 218 -3.92 -30.42 1.43
N THR A 219 -4.68 -31.40 0.97
CA THR A 219 -4.79 -31.79 -0.44
C THR A 219 -5.79 -30.91 -1.19
N ALA A 220 -6.40 -29.94 -0.51
CA ALA A 220 -7.38 -29.04 -1.08
C ALA A 220 -6.70 -27.85 -1.78
N GLU A 221 -7.29 -27.42 -2.89
CA GLU A 221 -6.90 -26.22 -3.62
C GLU A 221 -7.99 -25.17 -3.53
N MET A 222 -7.63 -23.89 -3.55
CA MET A 222 -8.54 -22.76 -3.66
C MET A 222 -8.37 -22.01 -4.98
N SER A 223 -9.45 -21.43 -5.47
CA SER A 223 -9.40 -20.46 -6.56
C SER A 223 -8.96 -19.08 -6.06
N LEU A 224 -8.52 -18.20 -6.99
CA LEU A 224 -8.20 -16.80 -6.65
C LEU A 224 -9.41 -16.09 -6.02
N THR A 225 -10.63 -16.34 -6.52
CA THR A 225 -11.87 -15.79 -5.95
C THR A 225 -12.09 -16.24 -4.50
N GLN A 226 -11.81 -17.51 -4.19
CA GLN A 226 -11.90 -18.04 -2.83
C GLN A 226 -10.81 -17.48 -1.92
N VAL A 227 -9.59 -17.31 -2.43
CA VAL A 227 -8.49 -16.69 -1.65
C VAL A 227 -8.87 -15.28 -1.24
N ILE A 228 -9.42 -14.47 -2.15
CA ILE A 228 -9.86 -13.11 -1.82
C ILE A 228 -11.08 -13.13 -0.88
N ALA A 229 -12.11 -13.93 -1.20
CA ALA A 229 -13.34 -13.95 -0.40
C ALA A 229 -13.12 -14.47 1.04
N ASN A 230 -12.17 -15.40 1.23
CA ASN A 230 -11.86 -15.99 2.54
C ASN A 230 -10.73 -15.23 3.25
N GLY A 231 -9.78 -14.70 2.50
CA GLY A 231 -8.58 -14.04 3.03
C GLY A 231 -8.77 -12.58 3.38
N LEU A 232 -9.58 -11.84 2.63
CA LEU A 232 -9.86 -10.43 2.89
C LEU A 232 -11.18 -10.29 3.65
N ARG A 233 -11.12 -9.86 4.91
CA ARG A 233 -12.32 -9.72 5.73
C ARG A 233 -13.03 -8.39 5.51
N THR A 234 -12.28 -7.28 5.65
CA THR A 234 -12.82 -5.92 5.49
C THR A 234 -11.78 -4.95 4.95
N VAL A 235 -12.28 -3.97 4.22
CA VAL A 235 -11.58 -2.76 3.82
C VAL A 235 -12.37 -1.58 4.34
N GLY A 236 -11.73 -0.70 5.10
CA GLY A 236 -12.33 0.54 5.57
C GLY A 236 -11.85 1.73 4.73
N MET A 237 -12.57 2.84 4.79
CA MET A 237 -12.15 4.13 4.23
C MET A 237 -12.31 5.19 5.30
N ALA A 238 -11.22 5.53 5.99
CA ALA A 238 -11.27 6.46 7.11
C ALA A 238 -11.20 7.91 6.64
N GLY A 239 -11.72 8.82 7.46
CA GLY A 239 -11.77 10.25 7.13
C GLY A 239 -10.41 10.97 7.16
N ASP A 240 -9.39 10.30 7.67
CA ASP A 240 -8.00 10.76 7.64
C ASP A 240 -7.23 10.26 6.40
N GLY A 241 -7.87 9.50 5.51
CA GLY A 241 -7.25 8.93 4.33
C GLY A 241 -6.59 7.56 4.53
N CYS A 242 -6.61 7.00 5.74
CA CYS A 242 -6.17 5.61 5.92
C CYS A 242 -7.22 4.64 5.40
N MET A 243 -6.75 3.52 4.84
CA MET A 243 -7.59 2.37 4.47
C MET A 243 -7.24 1.18 5.37
N PRO A 244 -7.89 1.00 6.52
CA PRO A 244 -7.69 -0.18 7.35
C PRO A 244 -8.15 -1.43 6.59
N VAL A 245 -7.25 -2.40 6.47
CA VAL A 245 -7.48 -3.68 5.81
C VAL A 245 -7.35 -4.80 6.83
N THR A 246 -8.42 -5.59 7.00
CA THR A 246 -8.42 -6.78 7.87
C THR A 246 -8.37 -8.03 6.99
N TYR A 247 -7.39 -8.87 7.20
CA TYR A 247 -7.12 -10.05 6.38
C TYR A 247 -6.74 -11.25 7.23
N LEU A 248 -6.86 -12.44 6.64
CA LEU A 248 -6.50 -13.71 7.28
C LEU A 248 -4.98 -13.89 7.23
N GLN A 249 -4.36 -13.99 8.39
CA GLN A 249 -2.97 -14.39 8.53
C GLN A 249 -2.89 -15.80 9.10
N THR A 250 -2.07 -16.64 8.48
CA THR A 250 -1.77 -17.98 8.99
C THR A 250 -0.35 -18.00 9.52
N ALA A 251 -0.20 -18.26 10.81
CA ALA A 251 1.09 -18.36 11.48
C ALA A 251 1.09 -19.58 12.42
N ASN A 252 2.16 -20.38 12.38
CA ASN A 252 2.32 -21.58 13.25
C ASN A 252 1.14 -22.56 13.17
N GLY A 253 0.53 -22.71 12.00
CA GLY A 253 -0.61 -23.60 11.78
C GLY A 253 -1.96 -23.07 12.28
N ALA A 254 -2.03 -21.87 12.84
CA ALA A 254 -3.26 -21.20 13.25
C ALA A 254 -3.56 -20.02 12.31
N SER A 255 -4.83 -19.87 11.94
CA SER A 255 -5.29 -18.76 11.12
C SER A 255 -6.13 -17.80 11.95
N GLN A 256 -5.82 -16.50 11.86
CA GLN A 256 -6.58 -15.44 12.53
C GLN A 256 -6.71 -14.22 11.64
N PHE A 257 -7.79 -13.46 11.81
CA PHE A 257 -7.93 -12.18 11.15
C PHE A 257 -7.16 -11.11 11.93
N ILE A 258 -6.28 -10.43 11.22
CA ILE A 258 -5.51 -9.28 11.74
C ILE A 258 -5.78 -8.06 10.87
N THR A 259 -5.58 -6.88 11.45
CA THR A 259 -5.63 -5.62 10.71
C THR A 259 -4.21 -5.19 10.37
N ALA A 260 -3.98 -4.83 9.12
CA ALA A 260 -2.71 -4.27 8.68
C ALA A 260 -2.33 -3.04 9.52
N PRO A 261 -1.04 -2.73 9.69
CA PRO A 261 -0.60 -1.50 10.34
C PRO A 261 -1.31 -0.29 9.73
N ARG A 262 -1.62 0.71 10.56
CA ARG A 262 -2.25 1.94 10.07
C ARG A 262 -1.37 2.58 9.00
N CYS A 263 -1.99 3.15 7.97
CA CYS A 263 -1.29 3.73 6.82
C CYS A 263 -0.50 2.75 5.93
N THR A 264 -0.63 1.41 6.10
CA THR A 264 -0.19 0.45 5.09
C THR A 264 -0.83 0.77 3.73
N PHE A 265 -2.11 1.12 3.76
CA PHE A 265 -2.84 1.65 2.61
C PHE A 265 -3.44 3.01 2.98
N THR A 266 -3.24 4.00 2.10
CA THR A 266 -3.88 5.31 2.22
C THR A 266 -4.52 5.69 0.89
N TYR A 267 -5.48 6.61 0.93
CA TYR A 267 -6.15 7.08 -0.26
C TYR A 267 -6.45 8.58 -0.22
N VAL A 268 -6.58 9.17 -1.38
CA VAL A 268 -7.15 10.50 -1.56
C VAL A 268 -8.23 10.46 -2.64
N PRO A 269 -9.38 11.10 -2.44
CA PRO A 269 -10.39 11.25 -3.48
C PRO A 269 -9.87 12.15 -4.60
N LEU A 270 -10.01 11.68 -5.85
CA LEU A 270 -9.73 12.47 -7.07
C LEU A 270 -11.00 13.09 -7.63
N SER A 271 -12.13 12.38 -7.49
CA SER A 271 -13.47 12.80 -7.90
C SER A 271 -14.52 12.01 -7.13
N ASP A 272 -15.79 12.15 -7.47
CA ASP A 272 -16.90 11.41 -6.81
C ASP A 272 -16.89 9.89 -7.11
N ASN A 273 -16.09 9.45 -8.08
CA ASN A 273 -16.01 8.04 -8.49
C ASN A 273 -14.58 7.55 -8.70
N ALA A 274 -13.58 8.28 -8.22
CA ALA A 274 -12.18 7.91 -8.35
C ALA A 274 -11.38 8.30 -7.11
N ILE A 275 -10.44 7.44 -6.77
CA ILE A 275 -9.44 7.68 -5.72
C ILE A 275 -8.03 7.49 -6.29
N ARG A 276 -7.05 7.99 -5.57
CA ARG A 276 -5.66 7.57 -5.72
C ARG A 276 -5.27 6.77 -4.49
N LEU A 277 -4.89 5.53 -4.71
CA LEU A 277 -4.49 4.58 -3.67
C LEU A 277 -2.97 4.59 -3.53
N TYR A 278 -2.50 4.68 -2.31
CA TYR A 278 -1.10 4.54 -1.94
C TYR A 278 -0.95 3.27 -1.10
N ALA A 279 0.15 2.59 -1.32
CA ALA A 279 0.46 1.38 -0.58
C ALA A 279 1.90 1.47 -0.05
N ASN A 280 2.11 1.22 1.23
CA ASN A 280 3.45 1.17 1.80
C ASN A 280 4.13 -0.16 1.42
N PRO A 281 5.15 -0.15 0.54
CA PRO A 281 5.76 -1.38 0.05
C PRO A 281 6.45 -2.17 1.17
N THR A 282 7.02 -1.48 2.16
CA THR A 282 7.69 -2.11 3.31
C THR A 282 6.69 -2.93 4.12
N ASP A 283 5.54 -2.34 4.44
CA ASP A 283 4.50 -3.04 5.20
C ASP A 283 3.94 -4.22 4.40
N ILE A 284 3.66 -4.03 3.08
CA ILE A 284 3.15 -5.09 2.22
C ILE A 284 4.14 -6.25 2.14
N LEU A 285 5.42 -5.96 1.92
CA LEU A 285 6.45 -7.01 1.86
C LEU A 285 6.59 -7.72 3.20
N ASN A 286 6.55 -7.01 4.31
CA ASN A 286 6.55 -7.62 5.65
C ASN A 286 5.34 -8.54 5.83
N LEU A 287 4.15 -8.12 5.38
CA LEU A 287 2.96 -8.97 5.41
C LEU A 287 3.13 -10.24 4.58
N VAL A 288 3.72 -10.13 3.38
CA VAL A 288 3.99 -11.27 2.50
C VAL A 288 5.08 -12.18 3.09
N LEU A 289 6.16 -11.62 3.61
CA LEU A 289 7.27 -12.38 4.19
C LEU A 289 6.87 -13.07 5.49
N LEU A 290 6.13 -12.41 6.38
CA LEU A 290 5.62 -13.02 7.61
C LEU A 290 4.71 -14.21 7.33
N ASN A 291 3.92 -14.16 6.26
CA ASN A 291 3.12 -15.30 5.82
C ASN A 291 3.97 -16.43 5.22
N ASN A 292 5.20 -16.14 4.75
CA ASN A 292 6.11 -17.13 4.16
C ASN A 292 7.07 -17.76 5.18
N THR A 293 7.43 -17.07 6.27
CA THR A 293 8.39 -17.60 7.28
C THR A 293 7.84 -18.77 8.10
N ASN A 294 6.54 -19.01 8.07
CA ASN A 294 5.87 -20.13 8.74
C ASN A 294 5.48 -21.26 7.77
N ARG A 295 6.15 -21.37 6.64
CA ARG A 295 5.95 -22.48 5.70
C ARG A 295 6.41 -23.80 6.34
N ASP A 296 5.62 -24.85 6.08
CA ASP A 296 6.06 -26.23 6.27
C ASP A 296 7.38 -26.42 5.49
N PRO A 297 8.49 -26.81 6.13
CA PRO A 297 9.77 -27.05 5.46
C PRO A 297 9.68 -28.10 4.36
N ASN A 298 8.59 -28.86 4.29
CA ASN A 298 8.32 -29.84 3.24
C ASN A 298 7.55 -29.26 2.03
N ILE A 299 7.06 -28.01 2.09
CA ILE A 299 6.47 -27.33 0.94
C ILE A 299 7.63 -26.67 0.18
N PRO A 300 7.80 -26.94 -1.13
CA PRO A 300 8.84 -26.29 -1.94
C PRO A 300 8.75 -24.76 -1.79
N ASP A 301 9.88 -24.09 -1.63
CA ASP A 301 9.98 -22.62 -1.49
C ASP A 301 9.42 -21.84 -2.70
N ASN A 302 9.05 -22.53 -3.75
CA ASN A 302 8.51 -22.00 -4.97
C ASN A 302 7.08 -22.53 -5.19
N PRO A 303 6.02 -21.66 -5.11
CA PRO A 303 4.65 -22.05 -5.42
C PRO A 303 4.48 -22.52 -6.88
N PHE A 304 5.47 -22.26 -7.74
CA PHE A 304 5.50 -22.66 -9.15
C PHE A 304 6.30 -23.96 -9.40
N GLY A 305 6.66 -24.72 -8.36
CA GLY A 305 7.42 -25.97 -8.46
C GLY A 305 8.94 -25.77 -8.28
N LYS A 306 9.74 -26.83 -8.53
CA LYS A 306 11.20 -26.76 -8.53
C LYS A 306 11.68 -26.06 -9.80
N ALA A 307 11.65 -24.71 -9.79
CA ALA A 307 12.32 -23.97 -10.85
C ALA A 307 13.81 -24.33 -10.88
N SER A 308 14.37 -24.54 -12.04
CA SER A 308 15.82 -24.68 -12.18
C SER A 308 16.49 -23.34 -11.79
N ARG A 309 17.78 -23.35 -11.41
CA ARG A 309 18.53 -22.12 -11.11
C ARG A 309 18.46 -21.07 -12.24
N ALA A 310 18.31 -21.50 -13.49
CA ALA A 310 18.15 -20.61 -14.64
C ALA A 310 16.75 -19.96 -14.67
N GLU A 311 15.71 -20.67 -14.25
CA GLU A 311 14.34 -20.17 -14.13
C GLU A 311 14.20 -19.20 -12.97
N GLU A 312 14.85 -19.47 -11.83
CA GLU A 312 14.92 -18.54 -10.68
C GLU A 312 15.58 -17.21 -11.09
N GLY A 313 16.66 -17.23 -11.84
CA GLY A 313 17.31 -16.04 -12.37
C GLY A 313 16.40 -15.24 -13.31
N THR A 314 15.64 -15.92 -14.15
CA THR A 314 14.67 -15.30 -15.06
C THR A 314 13.50 -14.67 -14.28
N LEU A 315 12.93 -15.38 -13.32
CA LEU A 315 11.84 -14.87 -12.48
C LEU A 315 12.30 -13.63 -11.69
N LEU A 316 13.51 -13.65 -11.17
CA LEU A 316 14.10 -12.52 -10.45
C LEU A 316 14.25 -11.29 -11.35
N GLN A 317 14.80 -11.44 -12.57
CA GLN A 317 14.89 -10.36 -13.55
C GLN A 317 13.52 -9.79 -13.93
N LEU A 318 12.48 -10.63 -13.96
CA LEU A 318 11.11 -10.22 -14.23
C LEU A 318 10.54 -9.39 -13.09
N LEU A 319 10.71 -9.85 -11.85
CA LEU A 319 10.29 -9.11 -10.65
C LEU A 319 11.04 -7.76 -10.55
N GLU A 320 12.33 -7.76 -10.85
CA GLU A 320 13.12 -6.53 -10.95
C GLU A 320 12.55 -5.55 -11.98
N GLY A 321 12.24 -6.05 -13.18
CA GLY A 321 11.61 -5.25 -14.25
C GLY A 321 10.24 -4.69 -13.84
N ILE A 322 9.41 -5.50 -13.19
CA ILE A 322 8.10 -5.08 -12.67
C ILE A 322 8.27 -3.98 -11.62
N VAL A 323 9.11 -4.22 -10.61
CA VAL A 323 9.36 -3.26 -9.53
C VAL A 323 9.88 -1.94 -10.07
N LYS A 324 10.85 -1.95 -10.96
CA LYS A 324 11.42 -0.75 -11.57
C LYS A 324 10.39 0.05 -12.37
N ASN A 325 9.53 -0.62 -13.12
CA ASN A 325 8.51 0.05 -13.93
C ASN A 325 7.30 0.52 -13.10
N MET A 326 7.02 -0.11 -11.95
CA MET A 326 5.97 0.29 -11.03
C MET A 326 6.43 1.32 -9.98
N SER A 327 7.73 1.57 -9.88
CA SER A 327 8.31 2.48 -8.88
C SER A 327 7.66 3.87 -8.85
N PRO A 328 7.34 4.55 -9.95
CA PRO A 328 6.64 5.83 -9.91
C PRO A 328 5.27 5.74 -9.23
N MET A 329 4.58 4.61 -9.40
CA MET A 329 3.25 4.41 -8.81
C MET A 329 3.29 4.24 -7.28
N LEU A 330 4.46 3.93 -6.71
CA LEU A 330 4.61 3.82 -5.25
C LEU A 330 4.55 5.21 -4.60
N ALA A 331 5.24 6.19 -5.16
CA ALA A 331 5.26 7.55 -4.65
C ALA A 331 4.03 8.35 -5.09
N GLU A 332 3.67 8.27 -6.37
CA GLU A 332 2.58 9.06 -6.95
C GLU A 332 1.18 8.48 -6.64
N GLY A 333 1.13 7.21 -6.21
CA GLY A 333 -0.10 6.47 -5.96
C GLY A 333 -0.77 5.98 -7.24
N LEU A 334 -1.63 4.98 -7.09
CA LEU A 334 -2.32 4.27 -8.15
C LEU A 334 -3.72 4.84 -8.34
N PRO A 335 -4.03 5.50 -9.47
CA PRO A 335 -5.39 5.97 -9.73
C PRO A 335 -6.32 4.79 -9.95
N MET A 336 -7.43 4.76 -9.20
CA MET A 336 -8.44 3.70 -9.24
C MET A 336 -9.83 4.30 -9.33
N ALA A 337 -10.69 3.67 -10.11
CA ALA A 337 -12.12 3.91 -10.01
C ALA A 337 -12.64 3.35 -8.68
N CYS A 338 -13.46 4.15 -7.99
CA CYS A 338 -14.14 3.76 -6.75
C CYS A 338 -15.62 4.12 -6.91
N VAL A 339 -16.42 3.16 -7.38
CA VAL A 339 -17.83 3.37 -7.69
C VAL A 339 -18.68 2.76 -6.58
N ARG A 340 -19.49 3.59 -5.92
CA ARG A 340 -20.45 3.18 -4.90
C ARG A 340 -21.85 3.22 -5.45
N GLN A 341 -22.59 2.13 -5.29
CA GLN A 341 -23.99 2.03 -5.70
C GLN A 341 -24.78 1.22 -4.66
N GLY A 342 -25.63 1.89 -3.90
CA GLY A 342 -26.33 1.29 -2.77
C GLY A 342 -25.35 0.71 -1.73
N ASP A 343 -25.51 -0.57 -1.41
CA ASP A 343 -24.62 -1.30 -0.52
C ASP A 343 -23.41 -1.92 -1.25
N GLY A 344 -23.24 -1.67 -2.55
CA GLY A 344 -22.11 -2.14 -3.34
C GLY A 344 -21.01 -1.10 -3.49
N MET A 345 -19.75 -1.56 -3.57
CA MET A 345 -18.59 -0.76 -3.95
C MET A 345 -17.73 -1.56 -4.92
N GLN A 346 -17.31 -0.92 -5.99
CA GLN A 346 -16.33 -1.44 -6.95
C GLN A 346 -15.07 -0.60 -6.85
N LEU A 347 -13.94 -1.25 -6.67
CA LEU A 347 -12.62 -0.61 -6.65
C LEU A 347 -11.77 -1.29 -7.72
N TYR A 348 -11.46 -0.58 -8.81
CA TYR A 348 -10.80 -1.16 -9.96
C TYR A 348 -9.87 -0.20 -10.70
N LEU A 349 -8.90 -0.78 -11.40
CA LEU A 349 -8.04 -0.11 -12.37
C LEU A 349 -8.77 0.00 -13.70
N SER A 350 -8.79 1.19 -14.27
CA SER A 350 -9.40 1.44 -15.59
C SER A 350 -8.44 1.17 -16.75
N SER A 351 -8.95 1.20 -17.96
CA SER A 351 -8.16 1.06 -19.20
C SER A 351 -6.99 2.02 -19.28
N GLU A 352 -7.15 3.24 -18.79
CA GLU A 352 -6.11 4.29 -18.81
C GLU A 352 -4.86 3.88 -18.03
N VAL A 353 -5.05 3.11 -16.96
CA VAL A 353 -3.98 2.58 -16.12
C VAL A 353 -3.53 1.21 -16.60
N LEU A 354 -4.50 0.32 -16.88
CA LEU A 354 -4.19 -1.08 -17.19
C LEU A 354 -3.53 -1.28 -18.55
N VAL A 355 -3.95 -0.57 -19.59
CA VAL A 355 -3.39 -0.77 -20.94
C VAL A 355 -1.90 -0.42 -20.98
N PRO A 356 -1.44 0.74 -20.48
CA PRO A 356 -0.02 1.03 -20.39
C PRO A 356 0.75 0.01 -19.53
N LEU A 357 0.21 -0.35 -18.35
CA LEU A 357 0.83 -1.31 -17.43
C LEU A 357 1.00 -2.68 -18.10
N LEU A 358 -0.04 -3.19 -18.75
CA LEU A 358 0.02 -4.48 -19.44
C LEU A 358 1.01 -4.43 -20.61
N LYS A 359 1.01 -3.37 -21.43
CA LYS A 359 1.91 -3.25 -22.57
C LYS A 359 3.38 -3.07 -22.16
N GLN A 360 3.64 -2.24 -21.17
CA GLN A 360 5.01 -1.87 -20.79
C GLN A 360 5.65 -2.85 -19.81
N VAL A 361 4.85 -3.51 -18.97
CA VAL A 361 5.36 -4.40 -17.92
C VAL A 361 5.02 -5.86 -18.18
N ILE A 362 3.74 -6.18 -18.35
CA ILE A 362 3.30 -7.58 -18.38
C ILE A 362 3.62 -8.26 -19.70
N VAL A 363 3.36 -7.60 -20.84
CA VAL A 363 3.64 -8.20 -22.16
C VAL A 363 5.11 -8.52 -22.37
N PRO A 364 6.08 -7.65 -22.07
CA PRO A 364 7.51 -8.01 -22.17
C PRO A 364 7.87 -9.22 -21.32
N VAL A 365 7.31 -9.31 -20.11
CA VAL A 365 7.50 -10.45 -19.19
C VAL A 365 6.94 -11.73 -19.81
N LEU A 366 5.70 -11.71 -20.24
CA LEU A 366 5.05 -12.88 -20.83
C LEU A 366 5.60 -13.25 -22.20
N SER A 367 6.20 -12.31 -22.93
CA SER A 367 6.87 -12.60 -24.21
C SER A 367 8.20 -13.36 -24.06
N ASN A 368 8.69 -13.53 -22.82
CA ASN A 368 9.87 -14.35 -22.56
C ASN A 368 9.53 -15.84 -22.75
N PRO A 369 10.25 -16.59 -23.62
CA PRO A 369 9.99 -18.01 -23.88
C PRO A 369 10.02 -18.89 -22.61
N ALA A 370 10.87 -18.56 -21.63
CA ALA A 370 10.94 -19.28 -20.37
C ALA A 370 9.62 -19.13 -19.57
N MET A 371 9.03 -17.93 -19.55
CA MET A 371 7.74 -17.70 -18.89
C MET A 371 6.61 -18.48 -19.55
N ARG A 372 6.61 -18.57 -20.89
CA ARG A 372 5.63 -19.40 -21.61
C ARG A 372 5.75 -20.86 -21.20
N GLY A 373 6.98 -21.36 -21.04
CA GLY A 373 7.25 -22.72 -20.53
C GLY A 373 6.69 -22.92 -19.12
N ILE A 374 6.98 -22.01 -18.21
CA ILE A 374 6.51 -22.05 -16.80
C ILE A 374 4.98 -22.05 -16.75
N VAL A 375 4.32 -21.16 -17.50
CA VAL A 375 2.85 -21.09 -17.54
C VAL A 375 2.24 -22.37 -18.14
N ALA A 376 2.82 -22.88 -19.24
CA ALA A 376 2.36 -24.12 -19.87
C ALA A 376 2.48 -25.31 -18.91
N ASP A 377 3.62 -25.40 -18.19
CA ASP A 377 3.89 -26.46 -17.22
C ASP A 377 2.91 -26.39 -16.04
N LEU A 378 2.70 -25.20 -15.47
CA LEU A 378 1.72 -24.97 -14.40
C LEU A 378 0.31 -25.42 -14.83
N VAL A 379 -0.13 -24.99 -16.01
CA VAL A 379 -1.48 -25.31 -16.50
C VAL A 379 -1.65 -26.79 -16.81
N GLN A 380 -0.64 -27.44 -17.39
CA GLN A 380 -0.70 -28.85 -17.76
C GLN A 380 -0.62 -29.78 -16.54
N HIS A 381 0.18 -29.45 -15.54
CA HIS A 381 0.35 -30.28 -14.35
C HIS A 381 -0.71 -30.04 -13.28
N ASN A 382 -1.46 -28.95 -13.35
CA ASN A 382 -2.59 -28.73 -12.46
C ASN A 382 -3.85 -29.42 -12.98
N THR A 383 -4.36 -30.41 -12.24
CA THR A 383 -5.49 -31.26 -12.63
C THR A 383 -6.74 -30.45 -12.99
N SER A 384 -6.99 -29.35 -12.28
CA SER A 384 -8.19 -28.52 -12.46
C SER A 384 -8.06 -27.58 -13.66
N LEU A 385 -6.85 -27.11 -13.98
CA LEU A 385 -6.58 -26.20 -15.10
C LEU A 385 -6.32 -26.95 -16.42
N ALA A 386 -5.85 -28.20 -16.37
CA ALA A 386 -5.43 -28.97 -17.55
C ALA A 386 -6.53 -29.07 -18.62
N GLN A 387 -7.78 -29.20 -18.22
CA GLN A 387 -8.92 -29.24 -19.15
C GLN A 387 -9.12 -27.92 -19.93
N TYR A 388 -8.59 -26.80 -19.43
CA TYR A 388 -8.65 -25.47 -20.04
C TYR A 388 -7.32 -25.04 -20.66
N ALA A 389 -6.30 -25.92 -20.67
CA ALA A 389 -4.94 -25.59 -21.08
C ALA A 389 -4.87 -24.93 -22.46
N THR A 390 -5.59 -25.45 -23.45
CA THR A 390 -5.65 -24.88 -24.80
C THR A 390 -6.17 -23.45 -24.79
N ALA A 391 -7.24 -23.17 -24.03
CA ALA A 391 -7.86 -21.85 -23.96
C ALA A 391 -6.94 -20.83 -23.23
N ILE A 392 -6.32 -21.26 -22.13
CA ILE A 392 -5.40 -20.41 -21.34
C ILE A 392 -4.16 -20.07 -22.17
N MET A 393 -3.57 -21.05 -22.84
CA MET A 393 -2.40 -20.80 -23.69
C MET A 393 -2.75 -19.98 -24.94
N ALA A 394 -3.94 -20.16 -25.53
CA ALA A 394 -4.42 -19.32 -26.62
C ALA A 394 -4.59 -17.85 -26.19
N LEU A 395 -5.11 -17.59 -24.98
CA LEU A 395 -5.17 -16.25 -24.40
C LEU A 395 -3.76 -15.67 -24.19
N TYR A 396 -2.86 -16.47 -23.61
CA TYR A 396 -1.48 -16.09 -23.39
C TYR A 396 -0.78 -15.64 -24.68
N ASP A 397 -0.85 -16.48 -25.71
CA ASP A 397 -0.19 -16.21 -27.01
C ASP A 397 -0.85 -15.04 -27.77
N ALA A 398 -2.15 -14.80 -27.58
CA ALA A 398 -2.90 -13.70 -28.21
C ALA A 398 -2.77 -12.35 -27.48
N LEU A 399 -2.26 -12.32 -26.25
CA LEU A 399 -2.30 -11.15 -25.37
C LEU A 399 -1.75 -9.86 -26.01
N PRO A 400 -0.59 -9.84 -26.73
CA PRO A 400 -0.10 -8.62 -27.36
C PRO A 400 -1.09 -8.03 -28.38
N GLN A 401 -1.68 -8.90 -29.23
CA GLN A 401 -2.65 -8.48 -30.25
C GLN A 401 -3.98 -8.04 -29.65
N LEU A 402 -4.40 -8.71 -28.57
CA LEU A 402 -5.63 -8.37 -27.84
C LEU A 402 -5.56 -6.97 -27.25
N LEU A 403 -4.41 -6.58 -26.69
CA LEU A 403 -4.22 -5.24 -26.12
C LEU A 403 -4.31 -4.14 -27.16
N ASP A 404 -3.93 -4.39 -28.41
CA ASP A 404 -4.07 -3.41 -29.50
C ASP A 404 -5.50 -3.25 -29.96
N GLN A 405 -6.35 -4.24 -29.74
CA GLN A 405 -7.77 -4.22 -30.08
C GLN A 405 -8.66 -3.89 -28.87
N THR A 406 -8.09 -3.74 -27.69
CA THR A 406 -8.85 -3.45 -26.48
C THR A 406 -9.52 -2.09 -26.56
N THR A 407 -10.82 -2.05 -26.32
CA THR A 407 -11.63 -0.84 -26.18
C THR A 407 -11.89 -0.51 -24.73
N LYS A 408 -11.99 -1.54 -23.89
CA LYS A 408 -12.21 -1.40 -22.45
C LYS A 408 -11.56 -2.55 -21.71
N ILE A 409 -10.82 -2.24 -20.66
CA ILE A 409 -10.33 -3.23 -19.69
C ILE A 409 -10.43 -2.64 -18.29
N GLU A 410 -11.00 -3.41 -17.36
CA GLU A 410 -11.13 -3.05 -15.96
C GLU A 410 -10.77 -4.28 -15.13
N LEU A 411 -9.98 -4.07 -14.08
CA LEU A 411 -9.58 -5.13 -13.14
C LEU A 411 -9.57 -4.60 -11.71
N GLY A 412 -10.31 -5.26 -10.84
CA GLY A 412 -10.40 -4.87 -9.44
C GLY A 412 -11.24 -5.82 -8.61
N LEU A 413 -11.87 -5.28 -7.57
CA LEU A 413 -12.68 -6.04 -6.63
C LEU A 413 -14.06 -5.42 -6.45
N ASN A 414 -15.04 -6.28 -6.23
CA ASN A 414 -16.40 -5.95 -5.83
C ASN A 414 -16.58 -6.21 -4.35
N PHE A 415 -17.18 -5.24 -3.68
CA PHE A 415 -17.44 -5.27 -2.25
C PHE A 415 -18.91 -5.05 -1.94
N THR A 416 -19.33 -5.51 -0.79
CA THR A 416 -20.61 -5.18 -0.17
C THR A 416 -20.37 -4.56 1.20
N LYS A 417 -21.22 -3.62 1.58
CA LYS A 417 -21.12 -2.91 2.86
C LYS A 417 -21.31 -3.90 4.03
N VAL A 418 -20.48 -3.76 5.04
CA VAL A 418 -20.65 -4.47 6.31
C VAL A 418 -21.77 -3.77 7.08
N GLN A 419 -22.79 -4.53 7.45
CA GLN A 419 -23.92 -4.04 8.25
C GLN A 419 -23.53 -3.96 9.72
#